data_e62261c799bc33f81c6d9d83bca14cd9
#
_entry.id   e62261c799bc33f81c6d9d83bca14cd9
#
_cell.length_a   1.000
_cell.length_b   1.000
_cell.length_c   1.000
_cell.angle_alpha   90.00
_cell.angle_beta   90.00
_cell.angle_gamma   90.00
#
_symmetry.space_group_name_H-M   'P 1'
#
loop_
_entity.id
_entity.type
_entity.pdbx_description
1 polymer ?
#
loop_
_entity_poly.entity_id
_entity_poly.type
_entity_poly.pdbx_seq_one_letter_code
_entity_poly.pdbx_strand_id
1 'polypeptide(L)'
;NAKAYGFDTTRVIVTGGSAGGHLALMTGILEASAGFDWPKDWDEVSTNPKVAVIVNWFGITDVKDLLMGAVTPNYTASWIGSQPNREALAQRVSPLTYVRKGLPPIFTVHGDRDQLVPYNHAVRLHDALTKAGVVNQLVTIPGGRHGGFSRDELIRIYSAIREFLKKQNILPQ
;
A
#
# COMPACT_ATOMS: atom_id res chain seq x y z
N ASN A 1 -9.92 2.65 -22.55
CA ASN A 1 -9.21 3.79 -23.21
C ASN A 1 -7.68 3.58 -23.34
N ALA A 2 -7.09 2.48 -22.80
CA ALA A 2 -5.64 2.23 -22.85
C ALA A 2 -5.09 2.27 -24.28
N LYS A 3 -5.76 1.60 -25.21
CA LYS A 3 -5.36 1.58 -26.63
C LYS A 3 -5.39 2.97 -27.26
N ALA A 4 -6.40 3.79 -26.93
CA ALA A 4 -6.55 5.13 -27.48
C ALA A 4 -5.44 6.09 -27.02
N TYR A 5 -4.93 5.89 -25.78
CA TYR A 5 -3.88 6.72 -25.19
C TYR A 5 -2.49 6.06 -25.20
N GLY A 6 -2.36 4.87 -25.76
CA GLY A 6 -1.08 4.15 -25.80
C GLY A 6 -0.57 3.68 -24.43
N PHE A 7 -1.46 3.46 -23.47
CA PHE A 7 -1.07 2.98 -22.13
C PHE A 7 -0.77 1.48 -22.15
N ASP A 8 0.36 1.11 -21.54
CA ASP A 8 0.72 -0.29 -21.31
C ASP A 8 0.02 -0.80 -20.03
N THR A 9 -1.03 -1.58 -20.22
CA THR A 9 -1.82 -2.16 -19.12
C THR A 9 -1.11 -3.29 -18.39
N THR A 10 0.05 -3.76 -18.88
CA THR A 10 0.86 -4.79 -18.21
C THR A 10 1.85 -4.21 -17.20
N ARG A 11 2.07 -2.88 -17.24
CA ARG A 11 3.02 -2.17 -16.38
C ARG A 11 2.34 -1.10 -15.50
N VAL A 12 1.16 -1.40 -15.00
CA VAL A 12 0.43 -0.48 -14.12
C VAL A 12 1.10 -0.42 -12.75
N ILE A 13 1.49 0.78 -12.34
CA ILE A 13 1.99 1.06 -10.99
C ILE A 13 0.91 1.80 -10.21
N VAL A 14 0.65 1.38 -8.98
CA VAL A 14 -0.19 2.13 -8.06
C VAL A 14 0.67 2.75 -6.97
N THR A 15 0.39 4.02 -6.64
CA THR A 15 1.15 4.75 -5.62
C THR A 15 0.27 5.72 -4.86
N GLY A 16 0.66 6.03 -3.64
CA GLY A 16 -0.02 7.02 -2.82
C GLY A 16 0.64 7.19 -1.47
N GLY A 17 0.34 8.29 -0.80
CA GLY A 17 0.83 8.62 0.54
C GLY A 17 -0.26 8.56 1.59
N SER A 18 0.06 8.11 2.83
CA SER A 18 -0.88 8.06 3.96
C SER A 18 -2.13 7.23 3.62
N ALA A 19 -3.32 7.82 3.65
CA ALA A 19 -4.56 7.18 3.18
C ALA A 19 -4.47 6.74 1.71
N GLY A 20 -3.77 7.50 0.85
CA GLY A 20 -3.50 7.09 -0.53
C GLY A 20 -2.57 5.88 -0.63
N GLY A 21 -1.60 5.75 0.28
CA GLY A 21 -0.75 4.57 0.41
C GLY A 21 -1.54 3.32 0.83
N HIS A 22 -2.47 3.50 1.76
CA HIS A 22 -3.46 2.47 2.12
C HIS A 22 -4.28 2.02 0.91
N LEU A 23 -4.85 2.98 0.16
CA LEU A 23 -5.63 2.67 -1.04
C LEU A 23 -4.78 1.99 -2.12
N ALA A 24 -3.53 2.42 -2.33
CA ALA A 24 -2.61 1.78 -3.28
C ALA A 24 -2.35 0.32 -2.90
N LEU A 25 -2.13 0.04 -1.61
CA LEU A 25 -1.98 -1.33 -1.10
C LEU A 25 -3.26 -2.14 -1.32
N MET A 26 -4.42 -1.62 -0.91
CA MET A 26 -5.69 -2.33 -1.10
C MET A 26 -5.96 -2.62 -2.57
N THR A 27 -5.76 -1.63 -3.46
CA THR A 27 -5.96 -1.82 -4.92
C THR A 27 -5.06 -2.92 -5.49
N GLY A 28 -3.80 -3.01 -5.05
CA GLY A 28 -2.85 -3.96 -5.60
C GLY A 28 -2.85 -5.35 -4.94
N ILE A 29 -3.42 -5.47 -3.73
CA ILE A 29 -3.37 -6.70 -2.93
C ILE A 29 -4.70 -7.46 -2.97
N LEU A 30 -5.84 -6.77 -3.07
CA LEU A 30 -7.16 -7.39 -3.02
C LEU A 30 -7.41 -8.32 -4.22
N GLU A 31 -8.17 -9.36 -3.95
CA GLU A 31 -8.75 -10.26 -4.94
C GLU A 31 -10.28 -10.14 -4.89
N ALA A 32 -10.95 -10.54 -5.96
CA ALA A 32 -12.41 -10.58 -6.02
C ALA A 32 -13.03 -11.42 -4.89
N SER A 33 -12.32 -12.47 -4.45
CA SER A 33 -12.71 -13.32 -3.31
C SER A 33 -12.77 -12.60 -1.96
N ALA A 34 -12.17 -11.41 -1.84
CA ALA A 34 -12.24 -10.61 -0.61
C ALA A 34 -13.65 -10.03 -0.34
N GLY A 35 -14.58 -10.15 -1.30
CA GLY A 35 -15.98 -9.79 -1.14
C GLY A 35 -16.22 -8.28 -0.98
N PHE A 36 -15.32 -7.46 -1.50
CA PHE A 36 -15.63 -6.04 -1.72
C PHE A 36 -16.52 -5.94 -2.96
N ASP A 37 -17.59 -5.17 -2.87
CA ASP A 37 -18.55 -5.02 -3.97
C ASP A 37 -17.84 -4.37 -5.18
N TRP A 38 -17.58 -5.19 -6.18
CA TRP A 38 -17.25 -4.71 -7.51
C TRP A 38 -18.55 -4.35 -8.22
N PRO A 39 -18.60 -3.25 -8.97
CA PRO A 39 -19.74 -3.00 -9.84
C PRO A 39 -19.95 -4.24 -10.73
N LYS A 40 -21.16 -4.77 -10.78
CA LYS A 40 -21.51 -5.97 -11.58
C LYS A 40 -21.13 -5.82 -13.05
N ASP A 41 -21.11 -4.60 -13.53
CA ASP A 41 -20.75 -4.22 -14.91
C ASP A 41 -19.23 -4.36 -15.20
N TRP A 42 -18.41 -4.60 -14.17
CA TRP A 42 -16.97 -4.83 -14.33
C TRP A 42 -16.60 -6.28 -14.61
N ASP A 43 -17.52 -7.22 -14.41
CA ASP A 43 -17.33 -8.64 -14.74
C ASP A 43 -17.15 -8.88 -16.24
N GLU A 44 -17.63 -7.96 -17.10
CA GLU A 44 -17.42 -7.99 -18.55
C GLU A 44 -16.05 -7.42 -18.98
N VAL A 45 -15.38 -6.66 -18.13
CA VAL A 45 -14.02 -6.19 -18.38
C VAL A 45 -13.04 -7.24 -17.90
N SER A 46 -12.92 -8.31 -18.67
CA SER A 46 -11.99 -9.43 -18.44
C SER A 46 -10.49 -9.05 -18.45
N THR A 47 -10.19 -7.77 -18.39
CA THR A 47 -8.86 -7.19 -18.25
C THR A 47 -8.80 -6.36 -16.97
N ASN A 48 -8.87 -7.03 -15.82
CA ASN A 48 -8.44 -6.39 -14.58
C ASN A 48 -6.92 -6.10 -14.76
N PRO A 49 -6.52 -4.84 -14.97
CA PRO A 49 -5.12 -4.53 -15.18
C PRO A 49 -4.38 -4.97 -13.92
N LYS A 50 -3.56 -6.01 -14.05
CA LYS A 50 -2.77 -6.49 -12.92
C LYS A 50 -1.83 -5.36 -12.52
N VAL A 51 -1.89 -4.99 -11.24
CA VAL A 51 -0.91 -4.06 -10.68
C VAL A 51 0.46 -4.73 -10.76
N ALA A 52 1.38 -4.10 -11.47
CA ALA A 52 2.73 -4.62 -11.67
C ALA A 52 3.66 -4.31 -10.49
N VAL A 53 3.48 -3.15 -9.85
CA VAL A 53 4.23 -2.71 -8.66
C VAL A 53 3.37 -1.80 -7.80
N ILE A 54 3.52 -1.91 -6.48
CA ILE A 54 2.93 -0.98 -5.51
C ILE A 54 4.05 -0.12 -4.91
N VAL A 55 3.89 1.21 -4.94
CA VAL A 55 4.78 2.15 -4.24
C VAL A 55 3.97 2.84 -3.13
N ASN A 56 4.19 2.39 -1.92
CA ASN A 56 3.51 2.85 -0.71
C ASN A 56 4.35 3.92 0.00
N TRP A 57 3.79 5.09 0.24
CA TRP A 57 4.40 6.13 1.04
C TRP A 57 3.68 6.23 2.39
N PHE A 58 4.33 5.75 3.45
CA PHE A 58 3.84 5.79 4.84
C PHE A 58 2.33 5.49 4.98
N GLY A 59 1.83 4.51 4.22
CA GLY A 59 0.41 4.14 4.23
C GLY A 59 0.03 3.28 5.43
N ILE A 60 -1.25 3.36 5.79
CA ILE A 60 -1.85 2.54 6.84
C ILE A 60 -1.93 1.09 6.36
N THR A 61 -1.36 0.15 7.12
CA THR A 61 -1.35 -1.27 6.77
C THR A 61 -2.20 -2.13 7.69
N ASP A 62 -2.49 -1.64 8.89
CA ASP A 62 -3.30 -2.32 9.91
C ASP A 62 -4.25 -1.32 10.59
N VAL A 63 -5.47 -1.22 10.05
CA VAL A 63 -6.51 -0.32 10.57
C VAL A 63 -7.02 -0.79 11.92
N LYS A 64 -7.02 -2.12 12.16
CA LYS A 64 -7.43 -2.68 13.45
C LYS A 64 -6.46 -2.27 14.54
N ASP A 65 -5.15 -2.30 14.28
CA ASP A 65 -4.14 -1.83 15.23
C ASP A 65 -4.32 -0.35 15.59
N LEU A 66 -4.61 0.50 14.61
CA LEU A 66 -4.92 1.91 14.84
C LEU A 66 -6.23 2.11 15.63
N LEU A 67 -7.23 1.27 15.42
CA LEU A 67 -8.52 1.38 16.09
C LEU A 67 -8.46 0.91 17.55
N MET A 68 -7.69 -0.14 17.83
CA MET A 68 -7.65 -0.85 19.11
C MET A 68 -6.37 -0.54 19.91
N GLY A 69 -5.43 0.19 19.34
CA GLY A 69 -4.17 0.53 19.97
C GLY A 69 -4.33 1.45 21.19
N ALA A 70 -3.24 1.62 21.96
CA ALA A 70 -3.23 2.43 23.18
C ALA A 70 -3.62 3.90 22.92
N VAL A 71 -3.39 4.40 21.72
CA VAL A 71 -3.79 5.74 21.26
C VAL A 71 -4.50 5.57 19.92
N THR A 72 -5.83 5.59 19.95
CA THR A 72 -6.63 5.57 18.72
C THR A 72 -6.66 6.97 18.10
N PRO A 73 -6.12 7.17 16.90
CA PRO A 73 -6.24 8.46 16.22
C PRO A 73 -7.71 8.79 15.93
N ASN A 74 -8.11 10.04 16.15
CA ASN A 74 -9.49 10.49 15.93
C ASN A 74 -9.99 10.17 14.50
N TYR A 75 -9.10 10.27 13.49
CA TYR A 75 -9.47 9.98 12.11
C TYR A 75 -9.86 8.52 11.89
N THR A 76 -9.22 7.57 12.59
CA THR A 76 -9.55 6.13 12.48
C THR A 76 -10.93 5.85 13.08
N ALA A 77 -11.21 6.41 14.25
CA ALA A 77 -12.52 6.28 14.89
C ALA A 77 -13.63 6.89 14.03
N SER A 78 -13.40 8.07 13.45
CA SER A 78 -14.36 8.74 12.56
C SER A 78 -14.58 7.96 11.27
N TRP A 79 -13.53 7.37 10.69
CA TRP A 79 -13.63 6.63 9.45
C TRP A 79 -14.34 5.29 9.62
N ILE A 80 -13.99 4.52 10.65
CA ILE A 80 -14.59 3.21 10.92
C ILE A 80 -15.98 3.34 11.53
N GLY A 81 -16.22 4.42 12.28
CA GLY A 81 -17.49 4.64 12.98
C GLY A 81 -17.64 3.79 14.25
N SER A 82 -18.88 3.77 14.78
CA SER A 82 -19.21 3.16 16.08
C SER A 82 -20.09 1.90 15.98
N GLN A 83 -20.23 1.32 14.79
CA GLN A 83 -21.05 0.12 14.60
C GLN A 83 -20.51 -1.08 15.41
N PRO A 84 -21.37 -2.03 15.81
CA PRO A 84 -20.99 -3.18 16.63
C PRO A 84 -19.88 -4.05 16.04
N ASN A 85 -19.79 -4.14 14.70
CA ASN A 85 -18.79 -4.95 13.99
C ASN A 85 -17.54 -4.15 13.56
N ARG A 86 -17.30 -2.97 14.16
CA ARG A 86 -16.20 -2.07 13.76
C ARG A 86 -14.81 -2.72 13.75
N GLU A 87 -14.56 -3.65 14.67
CA GLU A 87 -13.29 -4.39 14.74
C GLU A 87 -13.10 -5.31 13.53
N ALA A 88 -14.12 -6.07 13.18
CA ALA A 88 -14.11 -6.93 12.00
C ALA A 88 -13.98 -6.10 10.71
N LEU A 89 -14.66 -4.95 10.66
CA LEU A 89 -14.52 -4.02 9.54
C LEU A 89 -13.10 -3.46 9.45
N ALA A 90 -12.53 -3.00 10.56
CA ALA A 90 -11.15 -2.50 10.60
C ALA A 90 -10.14 -3.55 10.13
N GLN A 91 -10.29 -4.80 10.54
CA GLN A 91 -9.47 -5.90 10.03
C GLN A 91 -9.69 -6.15 8.55
N ARG A 92 -10.94 -6.15 8.09
CA ARG A 92 -11.29 -6.35 6.68
C ARG A 92 -10.68 -5.30 5.75
N VAL A 93 -10.56 -4.05 6.21
CA VAL A 93 -9.93 -2.96 5.43
C VAL A 93 -8.43 -2.81 5.72
N SER A 94 -7.78 -3.77 6.36
CA SER A 94 -6.35 -3.75 6.66
C SER A 94 -5.56 -4.49 5.58
N PRO A 95 -4.69 -3.83 4.79
CA PRO A 95 -3.84 -4.48 3.78
C PRO A 95 -3.05 -5.68 4.31
N LEU A 96 -2.55 -5.59 5.55
CA LEU A 96 -1.78 -6.65 6.19
C LEU A 96 -2.53 -7.98 6.27
N THR A 97 -3.87 -7.96 6.36
CA THR A 97 -4.75 -9.15 6.41
C THR A 97 -4.65 -9.99 5.12
N TYR A 98 -4.33 -9.37 4.00
CA TYR A 98 -4.35 -10.00 2.67
C TYR A 98 -2.97 -10.35 2.13
N VAL A 99 -1.94 -10.23 2.97
CA VAL A 99 -0.58 -10.61 2.54
C VAL A 99 -0.50 -12.11 2.27
N ARG A 100 -0.09 -12.46 1.06
CA ARG A 100 0.03 -13.84 0.59
C ARG A 100 1.11 -13.96 -0.49
N LYS A 101 1.47 -15.18 -0.85
CA LYS A 101 2.34 -15.46 -2.00
C LYS A 101 1.70 -14.95 -3.30
N GLY A 102 2.52 -14.49 -4.23
CA GLY A 102 2.10 -14.09 -5.57
C GLY A 102 1.60 -12.65 -5.68
N LEU A 103 1.68 -11.85 -4.62
CA LEU A 103 1.43 -10.42 -4.69
C LEU A 103 2.45 -9.71 -5.59
N PRO A 104 2.08 -8.55 -6.19
CA PRO A 104 3.02 -7.71 -6.91
C PRO A 104 4.15 -7.25 -5.99
N PRO A 105 5.33 -6.92 -6.53
CA PRO A 105 6.40 -6.30 -5.77
C PRO A 105 5.94 -5.02 -5.06
N ILE A 106 6.36 -4.83 -3.80
CA ILE A 106 5.95 -3.70 -2.97
C ILE A 106 7.18 -2.93 -2.49
N PHE A 107 7.20 -1.63 -2.78
CA PHE A 107 8.18 -0.68 -2.26
C PHE A 107 7.50 0.24 -1.24
N THR A 108 8.09 0.42 -0.07
CA THR A 108 7.57 1.33 0.95
C THR A 108 8.61 2.34 1.39
N VAL A 109 8.18 3.60 1.55
CA VAL A 109 8.94 4.66 2.20
C VAL A 109 8.22 5.04 3.49
N HIS A 110 8.94 5.11 4.62
CA HIS A 110 8.34 5.48 5.89
C HIS A 110 9.36 6.17 6.81
N GLY A 111 8.94 7.24 7.48
CA GLY A 111 9.73 7.91 8.51
C GLY A 111 9.66 7.15 9.84
N ASP A 112 10.80 6.92 10.51
CA ASP A 112 10.84 6.14 11.75
C ASP A 112 10.30 6.89 12.99
N ARG A 113 9.99 8.19 12.85
CA ARG A 113 9.32 9.02 13.86
C ARG A 113 7.94 9.52 13.40
N ASP A 114 7.28 8.75 12.55
CA ASP A 114 5.92 9.03 12.14
C ASP A 114 4.96 8.87 13.34
N GLN A 115 4.25 9.95 13.68
CA GLN A 115 3.31 10.00 14.81
C GLN A 115 1.85 9.81 14.38
N LEU A 116 1.57 9.80 13.06
CA LEU A 116 0.22 9.64 12.52
C LEU A 116 -0.03 8.18 12.10
N VAL A 117 0.92 7.59 11.37
CA VAL A 117 0.92 6.16 11.04
C VAL A 117 2.20 5.55 11.63
N PRO A 118 2.11 4.77 12.71
CA PRO A 118 3.29 4.22 13.37
C PRO A 118 4.20 3.47 12.39
N TYR A 119 5.50 3.72 12.44
CA TYR A 119 6.50 3.07 11.58
C TYR A 119 6.43 1.53 11.61
N ASN A 120 5.99 0.97 12.75
CA ASN A 120 5.77 -0.46 12.89
C ASN A 120 4.77 -1.05 11.89
N HIS A 121 3.87 -0.24 11.32
CA HIS A 121 2.99 -0.64 10.22
C HIS A 121 3.79 -1.08 8.99
N ALA A 122 4.82 -0.33 8.62
CA ALA A 122 5.71 -0.67 7.52
C ALA A 122 6.56 -1.92 7.85
N VAL A 123 7.12 -1.99 9.05
CA VAL A 123 7.95 -3.13 9.49
C VAL A 123 7.13 -4.42 9.43
N ARG A 124 5.95 -4.46 10.02
CA ARG A 124 5.07 -5.64 10.05
C ARG A 124 4.62 -6.06 8.64
N LEU A 125 4.32 -5.09 7.77
CA LEU A 125 3.98 -5.38 6.38
C LEU A 125 5.15 -6.08 5.68
N HIS A 126 6.37 -5.51 5.77
CA HIS A 126 7.54 -6.04 5.09
C HIS A 126 8.00 -7.39 5.65
N ASP A 127 7.86 -7.62 6.94
CA ASP A 127 8.07 -8.94 7.56
C ASP A 127 7.09 -9.99 7.01
N ALA A 128 5.81 -9.63 6.89
CA ALA A 128 4.80 -10.51 6.34
C ALA A 128 5.04 -10.81 4.85
N LEU A 129 5.39 -9.79 4.05
CA LEU A 129 5.72 -9.92 2.63
C LEU A 129 6.93 -10.84 2.43
N THR A 130 7.98 -10.66 3.24
CA THR A 130 9.19 -11.50 3.19
C THR A 130 8.87 -12.96 3.50
N LYS A 131 8.07 -13.21 4.55
CA LYS A 131 7.61 -14.56 4.91
C LYS A 131 6.75 -15.18 3.81
N ALA A 132 5.97 -14.40 3.09
CA ALA A 132 5.17 -14.85 1.95
C ALA A 132 5.97 -15.00 0.64
N GLY A 133 7.26 -14.69 0.62
CA GLY A 133 8.11 -14.74 -0.57
C GLY A 133 7.78 -13.69 -1.62
N VAL A 134 7.21 -12.56 -1.20
CA VAL A 134 6.91 -11.42 -2.07
C VAL A 134 8.13 -10.51 -2.17
N VAL A 135 8.49 -10.07 -3.37
CA VAL A 135 9.55 -9.08 -3.58
C VAL A 135 9.15 -7.77 -2.91
N ASN A 136 9.98 -7.30 -1.98
CA ASN A 136 9.64 -6.09 -1.24
C ASN A 136 10.89 -5.31 -0.84
N GLN A 137 10.73 -3.99 -0.64
CA GLN A 137 11.79 -3.13 -0.15
C GLN A 137 11.20 -2.04 0.74
N LEU A 138 11.71 -1.92 1.97
CA LEU A 138 11.41 -0.82 2.89
C LEU A 138 12.56 0.17 2.90
N VAL A 139 12.26 1.44 2.65
CA VAL A 139 13.18 2.57 2.81
C VAL A 139 12.76 3.35 4.04
N THR A 140 13.56 3.26 5.08
CA THR A 140 13.37 4.03 6.31
C THR A 140 14.02 5.40 6.17
N ILE A 141 13.30 6.44 6.58
CA ILE A 141 13.83 7.80 6.67
C ILE A 141 14.14 8.09 8.15
N PRO A 142 15.42 8.12 8.55
CA PRO A 142 15.82 8.34 9.95
C PRO A 142 15.36 9.72 10.44
N GLY A 143 14.64 9.75 11.56
CA GLY A 143 14.06 10.99 12.11
C GLY A 143 12.88 11.52 11.32
N GLY A 144 12.51 10.88 10.21
CA GLY A 144 11.41 11.29 9.34
C GLY A 144 10.04 11.16 10.03
N ARG A 145 9.18 12.14 9.78
CA ARG A 145 7.80 12.18 10.26
C ARG A 145 6.84 11.65 9.17
N HIS A 146 5.57 12.00 9.30
CA HIS A 146 4.51 11.65 8.32
C HIS A 146 4.65 12.48 7.04
N GLY A 147 5.62 12.14 6.19
CA GLY A 147 5.98 12.94 5.02
C GLY A 147 6.81 14.18 5.37
N GLY A 148 6.77 15.19 4.47
CA GLY A 148 7.58 16.41 4.65
C GLY A 148 9.08 16.17 4.52
N PHE A 149 9.48 15.17 3.74
CA PHE A 149 10.87 14.82 3.50
C PHE A 149 11.62 15.94 2.79
N SER A 150 12.87 16.15 3.17
CA SER A 150 13.75 17.14 2.56
C SER A 150 14.00 16.83 1.07
N ARG A 151 14.49 17.83 0.33
CA ARG A 151 14.83 17.65 -1.08
C ARG A 151 15.85 16.52 -1.29
N ASP A 152 16.86 16.42 -0.45
CA ASP A 152 17.90 15.41 -0.57
C ASP A 152 17.37 14.00 -0.25
N GLU A 153 16.47 13.90 0.73
CA GLU A 153 15.76 12.65 1.01
C GLU A 153 14.88 12.24 -0.16
N LEU A 154 14.11 13.17 -0.75
CA LEU A 154 13.27 12.90 -1.92
C LEU A 154 14.10 12.43 -3.12
N ILE A 155 15.26 13.06 -3.39
CA ILE A 155 16.17 12.62 -4.47
C ILE A 155 16.61 11.17 -4.23
N ARG A 156 17.01 10.83 -3.01
CA ARG A 156 17.42 9.46 -2.65
C ARG A 156 16.27 8.49 -2.77
N ILE A 157 15.07 8.86 -2.29
CA ILE A 157 13.86 8.03 -2.37
C ILE A 157 13.51 7.75 -3.83
N TYR A 158 13.40 8.78 -4.68
CA TYR A 158 13.06 8.59 -6.10
C TYR A 158 14.12 7.80 -6.85
N SER A 159 15.40 7.94 -6.51
CA SER A 159 16.46 7.10 -7.04
C SER A 159 16.27 5.64 -6.64
N ALA A 160 15.95 5.36 -5.39
CA ALA A 160 15.69 4.01 -4.90
C ALA A 160 14.44 3.38 -5.56
N ILE A 161 13.37 4.16 -5.72
CA ILE A 161 12.16 3.73 -6.44
C ILE A 161 12.51 3.36 -7.89
N ARG A 162 13.27 4.22 -8.58
CA ARG A 162 13.68 3.98 -9.96
C ARG A 162 14.48 2.67 -10.09
N GLU A 163 15.44 2.44 -9.22
CA GLU A 163 16.23 1.21 -9.22
C GLU A 163 15.38 -0.02 -8.88
N PHE A 164 14.42 0.11 -7.96
CA PHE A 164 13.46 -0.97 -7.69
C PHE A 164 12.64 -1.30 -8.92
N LEU A 165 12.08 -0.29 -9.62
CA LEU A 165 11.28 -0.46 -10.82
C LEU A 165 12.07 -1.08 -11.99
N LYS A 166 13.36 -0.72 -12.15
CA LYS A 166 14.25 -1.37 -13.12
C LYS A 166 14.43 -2.85 -12.83
N LYS A 167 14.69 -3.21 -11.55
CA LYS A 167 14.83 -4.61 -11.12
C LYS A 167 13.58 -5.45 -11.39
N GLN A 168 12.40 -4.81 -11.43
CA GLN A 168 11.12 -5.45 -11.76
C GLN A 168 10.79 -5.38 -13.26
N ASN A 169 11.70 -4.94 -14.12
CA ASN A 169 11.51 -4.75 -15.56
C ASN A 169 10.34 -3.81 -15.93
N ILE A 170 9.99 -2.89 -15.02
CA ILE A 170 8.97 -1.86 -15.27
C ILE A 170 9.57 -0.69 -16.06
N LEU A 171 10.80 -0.32 -15.75
CA LEU A 171 11.59 0.68 -16.47
C LEU A 171 12.73 0.01 -17.25
N PRO A 172 13.17 0.61 -18.38
CA PRO A 172 14.37 0.16 -19.07
C PRO A 172 15.60 0.25 -18.16
N GLN A 173 16.57 -0.61 -18.42
CA GLN A 173 17.86 -0.68 -17.71
C GLN A 173 18.66 0.62 -17.84
#